data_4d24d55f58aa4d434f6c2966f5f78842
#
_entry.id   4d24d55f58aa4d434f6c2966f5f78842
#
_cell.length_a   1.000
_cell.length_b   1.000
_cell.length_c   1.000
_cell.angle_alpha   90.00
_cell.angle_beta   90.00
_cell.angle_gamma   90.00
#
_symmetry.space_group_name_H-M   'P 1'
#
loop_
_entity.id
_entity.type
_entity.pdbx_description
1 polymer ?
#
loop_
_entity_poly.entity_id
_entity_poly.type
_entity_poly.pdbx_seq_one_letter_code
_entity_poly.pdbx_strand_id
1 'polypeptide(L)'
;CTTPWLTERHGYDPTLMRHKDEYAIAVRKPDGEIEVKKEKYRSVFGNLKFMKAPVFRGVASFVDSLVMGIKCLMYSAAFYEEEEEEEEKKRREAVSEEELAKEQEKQEKAEKLMMTATVCISVVLAVGLFMVLPYVLASLLKRFGATETLVTFVEAVVKIALFLGYMFLISRMKDIQRTFMYHGSEHKCINCIEQGLELNVENVMKSSRQHKRCGTSFLLYVMVVSIIFHFFFVFVPFFWVRMLGRLLLIPVIAGVSYEFIQWAGRSSNPVVCFLSKPGLALQKLTTKEPTPDMVEVAIAAVEAVFDWKPYVEEVRREKEGQS
;
A
#
# COMPACT_ATOMS: atom_id res chain seq x y z
N CYS A 1 24.77 -26.82 12.34
CA CYS A 1 24.83 -26.62 10.86
C CYS A 1 23.87 -25.50 10.50
N THR A 2 24.34 -24.28 10.53
CA THR A 2 23.65 -23.12 10.01
C THR A 2 24.04 -22.99 8.55
N THR A 3 23.05 -23.15 7.67
CA THR A 3 23.23 -22.92 6.24
C THR A 3 23.49 -21.43 5.99
N PRO A 4 24.61 -21.02 5.38
CA PRO A 4 24.97 -19.61 5.16
C PRO A 4 24.09 -18.88 4.14
N TRP A 5 23.20 -19.56 3.47
CA TRP A 5 22.44 -19.06 2.32
C TRP A 5 21.23 -18.18 2.65
N LEU A 6 20.91 -17.94 3.93
CA LEU A 6 19.71 -17.20 4.35
C LEU A 6 19.98 -15.83 4.98
N THR A 7 21.24 -15.36 5.02
CA THR A 7 21.59 -14.10 5.70
C THR A 7 22.06 -12.97 4.80
N GLU A 8 22.15 -13.16 3.48
CA GLU A 8 22.67 -12.15 2.54
C GLU A 8 21.84 -12.00 1.25
N ARG A 9 20.54 -12.20 1.29
CA ARG A 9 19.71 -11.60 0.24
C ARG A 9 19.52 -10.14 0.62
N HIS A 10 20.39 -9.29 0.13
CA HIS A 10 20.13 -7.85 0.04
C HIS A 10 18.95 -7.67 -0.91
N GLY A 11 17.72 -7.66 -0.36
CA GLY A 11 16.54 -7.48 -1.16
C GLY A 11 16.54 -6.07 -1.75
N TYR A 12 16.26 -5.93 -3.03
CA TYR A 12 16.06 -4.66 -3.73
C TYR A 12 14.68 -4.07 -3.36
N ASP A 13 14.48 -3.71 -2.08
CA ASP A 13 13.21 -3.11 -1.68
C ASP A 13 13.12 -1.68 -2.17
N PRO A 14 12.12 -1.35 -2.99
CA PRO A 14 11.99 -0.04 -3.57
C PRO A 14 11.30 0.92 -2.62
N THR A 15 11.70 2.19 -2.68
CA THR A 15 10.96 3.32 -2.11
C THR A 15 10.30 4.11 -3.23
N LEU A 16 9.00 4.39 -3.08
CA LEU A 16 8.22 5.14 -4.06
C LEU A 16 7.76 6.47 -3.47
N MET A 17 8.22 7.58 -4.05
CA MET A 17 7.77 8.92 -3.72
C MET A 17 7.07 9.58 -4.90
N ARG A 18 5.93 10.22 -4.62
CA ARG A 18 5.16 10.96 -5.63
C ARG A 18 4.91 12.39 -5.20
N HIS A 19 5.16 13.31 -6.12
CA HIS A 19 4.78 14.72 -5.98
C HIS A 19 4.10 15.21 -7.27
N LYS A 20 2.85 15.67 -7.16
CA LYS A 20 2.02 16.14 -8.30
C LYS A 20 2.00 15.13 -9.46
N ASP A 21 2.61 15.52 -10.59
CA ASP A 21 2.61 14.76 -11.84
C ASP A 21 3.91 13.96 -12.07
N GLU A 22 4.74 13.83 -11.03
CA GLU A 22 6.00 13.09 -11.07
C GLU A 22 6.06 12.07 -9.91
N TYR A 23 6.74 10.97 -10.17
CA TYR A 23 7.09 10.01 -9.12
C TYR A 23 8.53 9.51 -9.34
N ALA A 24 9.16 9.11 -8.25
CA ALA A 24 10.46 8.45 -8.28
C ALA A 24 10.40 7.13 -7.54
N ILE A 25 11.11 6.16 -8.10
CA ILE A 25 11.41 4.88 -7.45
C ILE A 25 12.90 4.89 -7.17
N ALA A 26 13.29 4.71 -5.92
CA ALA A 26 14.68 4.56 -5.50
C ALA A 26 14.90 3.15 -4.99
N VAL A 27 16.01 2.54 -5.41
CA VAL A 27 16.43 1.18 -5.04
C VAL A 27 17.90 1.22 -4.70
N ARG A 28 18.34 0.54 -3.64
CA ARG A 28 19.75 0.35 -3.34
C ARG A 28 20.24 -0.93 -4.03
N LYS A 29 21.28 -0.80 -4.84
CA LYS A 29 21.94 -1.93 -5.51
C LYS A 29 22.89 -2.68 -4.55
N PRO A 30 23.33 -3.90 -4.91
CA PRO A 30 24.29 -4.67 -4.10
C PRO A 30 25.65 -3.99 -3.95
N ASP A 31 26.05 -3.19 -4.95
CA ASP A 31 27.28 -2.38 -4.90
C ASP A 31 27.20 -1.20 -3.90
N GLY A 32 26.02 -0.98 -3.31
CA GLY A 32 25.72 0.10 -2.37
C GLY A 32 25.23 1.39 -3.03
N GLU A 33 25.27 1.51 -4.36
CA GLU A 33 24.74 2.67 -5.06
C GLU A 33 23.21 2.74 -4.98
N ILE A 34 22.67 3.96 -4.92
CA ILE A 34 21.23 4.20 -4.95
C ILE A 34 20.85 4.60 -6.37
N GLU A 35 20.11 3.73 -7.04
CA GLU A 35 19.52 4.06 -8.33
C GLU A 35 18.17 4.71 -8.15
N VAL A 36 17.95 5.84 -8.84
CA VAL A 36 16.70 6.61 -8.78
C VAL A 36 16.12 6.75 -10.17
N LYS A 37 14.95 6.14 -10.38
CA LYS A 37 14.17 6.28 -11.61
C LYS A 37 13.05 7.28 -11.42
N LYS A 38 13.10 8.39 -12.14
CA LYS A 38 12.06 9.42 -12.14
C LYS A 38 11.19 9.30 -13.39
N GLU A 39 9.87 9.28 -13.21
CA GLU A 39 8.90 9.18 -14.29
C GLU A 39 7.72 10.14 -14.10
N LYS A 40 7.02 10.46 -15.21
CA LYS A 40 5.78 11.23 -15.15
C LYS A 40 4.62 10.34 -14.75
N TYR A 41 3.88 10.79 -13.76
CA TYR A 41 2.65 10.14 -13.35
C TYR A 41 1.53 10.35 -14.36
N ARG A 42 0.86 9.28 -14.74
CA ARG A 42 -0.37 9.32 -15.54
C ARG A 42 -1.42 8.44 -14.86
N SER A 43 -2.58 9.04 -14.56
CA SER A 43 -3.71 8.27 -14.03
C SER A 43 -4.18 7.24 -15.04
N VAL A 44 -4.53 6.05 -14.57
CA VAL A 44 -5.13 4.96 -15.37
C VAL A 44 -6.41 5.43 -16.07
N PHE A 45 -7.18 6.30 -15.40
CA PHE A 45 -8.44 6.85 -15.93
C PHE A 45 -8.23 8.08 -16.82
N GLY A 46 -6.99 8.52 -17.02
CA GLY A 46 -6.68 9.70 -17.83
C GLY A 46 -7.37 10.97 -17.32
N ASN A 47 -7.91 11.77 -18.26
CA ASN A 47 -8.57 13.05 -17.96
C ASN A 47 -10.09 12.97 -17.89
N LEU A 48 -10.68 11.84 -17.55
CA LEU A 48 -12.13 11.70 -17.42
C LEU A 48 -12.65 12.66 -16.34
N LYS A 49 -13.43 13.66 -16.74
CA LYS A 49 -13.90 14.76 -15.87
C LYS A 49 -14.68 14.27 -14.67
N PHE A 50 -15.48 13.21 -14.81
CA PHE A 50 -16.28 12.66 -13.72
C PHE A 50 -15.41 11.97 -12.63
N MET A 51 -14.23 11.48 -12.99
CA MET A 51 -13.28 10.92 -12.01
C MET A 51 -12.63 11.99 -11.10
N LYS A 52 -12.83 13.28 -11.39
CA LYS A 52 -12.39 14.38 -10.52
C LYS A 52 -13.43 14.74 -9.45
N ALA A 53 -14.66 14.23 -9.58
CA ALA A 53 -15.72 14.47 -8.60
C ALA A 53 -15.45 13.73 -7.28
N PRO A 54 -15.94 14.26 -6.13
CA PRO A 54 -15.85 13.57 -4.84
C PRO A 54 -16.30 12.12 -4.96
N VAL A 55 -15.72 11.22 -4.16
CA VAL A 55 -15.91 9.76 -4.21
C VAL A 55 -15.25 9.12 -5.42
N PHE A 56 -15.52 9.55 -6.66
CA PHE A 56 -14.91 8.98 -7.87
C PHE A 56 -13.40 9.23 -7.91
N ARG A 57 -12.93 10.39 -7.49
CA ARG A 57 -11.48 10.66 -7.36
C ARG A 57 -10.80 9.74 -6.35
N GLY A 58 -11.52 9.28 -5.33
CA GLY A 58 -11.01 8.32 -4.37
C GLY A 58 -10.79 6.94 -5.00
N VAL A 59 -11.73 6.48 -5.83
CA VAL A 59 -11.59 5.25 -6.61
C VAL A 59 -10.40 5.35 -7.57
N ALA A 60 -10.31 6.47 -8.30
CA ALA A 60 -9.20 6.70 -9.23
C ALA A 60 -7.85 6.68 -8.49
N SER A 61 -7.72 7.44 -7.39
CA SER A 61 -6.49 7.47 -6.59
C SER A 61 -6.11 6.10 -6.02
N PHE A 62 -7.09 5.29 -5.62
CA PHE A 62 -6.85 3.95 -5.10
C PHE A 62 -6.31 3.03 -6.20
N VAL A 63 -6.96 2.99 -7.37
CA VAL A 63 -6.51 2.19 -8.51
C VAL A 63 -5.13 2.63 -8.98
N ASP A 64 -4.91 3.95 -9.09
CA ASP A 64 -3.62 4.51 -9.46
C ASP A 64 -2.51 4.11 -8.48
N SER A 65 -2.80 4.12 -7.17
CA SER A 65 -1.84 3.71 -6.14
C SER A 65 -1.50 2.21 -6.24
N LEU A 66 -2.48 1.35 -6.54
CA LEU A 66 -2.23 -0.07 -6.78
C LEU A 66 -1.34 -0.29 -7.99
N VAL A 67 -1.66 0.36 -9.11
CA VAL A 67 -0.87 0.24 -10.35
C VAL A 67 0.56 0.75 -10.15
N MET A 68 0.72 1.88 -9.44
CA MET A 68 2.05 2.41 -9.12
C MET A 68 2.83 1.46 -8.20
N GLY A 69 2.17 0.89 -7.18
CA GLY A 69 2.78 -0.09 -6.29
C GLY A 69 3.26 -1.33 -7.04
N ILE A 70 2.44 -1.88 -7.95
CA ILE A 70 2.83 -3.02 -8.81
C ILE A 70 4.02 -2.64 -9.69
N LYS A 71 4.01 -1.48 -10.35
CA LYS A 71 5.14 -1.02 -11.17
C LYS A 71 6.42 -0.87 -10.35
N CYS A 72 6.31 -0.36 -9.13
CA CYS A 72 7.44 -0.21 -8.22
C CYS A 72 8.05 -1.57 -7.85
N LEU A 73 7.20 -2.55 -7.51
CA LEU A 73 7.64 -3.92 -7.22
C LEU A 73 8.24 -4.61 -8.44
N MET A 74 7.65 -4.46 -9.63
CA MET A 74 8.20 -5.02 -10.86
C MET A 74 9.54 -4.39 -11.22
N TYR A 75 9.69 -3.07 -11.06
CA TYR A 75 10.97 -2.39 -11.28
C TYR A 75 12.05 -2.93 -10.35
N SER A 76 11.72 -3.15 -9.08
CA SER A 76 12.64 -3.75 -8.12
C SER A 76 12.96 -5.21 -8.46
N ALA A 77 11.98 -5.99 -8.93
CA ALA A 77 12.17 -7.37 -9.32
C ALA A 77 13.12 -7.53 -10.52
N ALA A 78 13.11 -6.58 -11.46
CA ALA A 78 13.98 -6.61 -12.63
C ALA A 78 15.48 -6.64 -12.27
N PHE A 79 15.89 -6.05 -11.14
CA PHE A 79 17.29 -6.13 -10.68
C PHE A 79 17.68 -7.55 -10.23
N TYR A 80 16.75 -8.37 -9.77
CA TYR A 80 17.02 -9.78 -9.47
C TYR A 80 17.17 -10.60 -10.74
N GLU A 81 16.32 -10.31 -11.76
CA GLU A 81 16.35 -11.02 -13.04
C GLU A 81 17.64 -10.71 -13.81
N GLU A 82 18.12 -9.45 -13.79
CA GLU A 82 19.40 -9.07 -14.42
C GLU A 82 20.58 -9.82 -13.83
N GLU A 83 20.64 -10.03 -12.50
CA GLU A 83 21.70 -10.83 -11.85
C GLU A 83 21.61 -12.31 -12.24
N GLU A 84 20.40 -12.90 -12.23
CA GLU A 84 20.20 -14.29 -12.63
C GLU A 84 20.51 -14.49 -14.12
N GLU A 85 20.13 -13.54 -14.99
CA GLU A 85 20.47 -13.58 -16.42
C GLU A 85 21.98 -13.45 -16.69
N GLU A 86 22.70 -12.61 -15.95
CA GLU A 86 24.16 -12.51 -16.09
C GLU A 86 24.86 -13.80 -15.64
N GLU A 87 24.39 -14.46 -14.59
CA GLU A 87 24.90 -15.76 -14.17
C GLU A 87 24.54 -16.88 -15.18
N GLU A 88 23.34 -16.84 -15.78
CA GLU A 88 22.90 -17.79 -16.79
C GLU A 88 23.59 -17.56 -18.15
N LYS A 89 23.80 -16.30 -18.57
CA LYS A 89 24.59 -15.96 -19.78
C LYS A 89 26.01 -16.48 -19.72
N LYS A 90 26.66 -16.40 -18.54
CA LYS A 90 27.97 -17.02 -18.30
C LYS A 90 27.94 -18.56 -18.41
N ARG A 91 26.78 -19.20 -18.26
CA ARG A 91 26.59 -20.65 -18.42
C ARG A 91 26.19 -21.07 -19.84
N ARG A 92 25.62 -20.17 -20.68
CA ARG A 92 24.99 -20.49 -21.98
C ARG A 92 25.78 -20.02 -23.20
N GLU A 93 27.11 -20.05 -23.20
CA GLU A 93 27.92 -19.68 -24.38
C GLU A 93 27.70 -20.50 -25.67
N ALA A 94 26.60 -21.28 -25.83
CA ALA A 94 26.40 -22.25 -26.91
C ALA A 94 25.01 -22.28 -27.59
N VAL A 95 24.16 -21.27 -27.47
CA VAL A 95 22.81 -21.29 -28.09
C VAL A 95 22.62 -20.13 -29.08
N SER A 96 21.94 -20.37 -30.22
CA SER A 96 21.73 -19.36 -31.26
C SER A 96 20.77 -18.23 -30.84
N GLU A 97 21.05 -17.00 -31.28
CA GLU A 97 20.26 -15.79 -30.91
C GLU A 97 18.76 -15.89 -31.28
N GLU A 98 18.42 -16.65 -32.33
CA GLU A 98 17.03 -16.78 -32.84
C GLU A 98 16.17 -17.73 -31.98
N GLU A 99 16.77 -18.76 -31.39
CA GLU A 99 16.13 -19.65 -30.43
C GLU A 99 15.93 -18.96 -29.08
N LEU A 100 16.90 -18.18 -28.64
CA LEU A 100 16.83 -17.35 -27.43
C LEU A 100 15.69 -16.32 -27.50
N ALA A 101 15.53 -15.62 -28.64
CA ALA A 101 14.44 -14.65 -28.80
C ALA A 101 13.04 -15.28 -28.75
N LYS A 102 12.86 -16.47 -29.29
CA LYS A 102 11.59 -17.22 -29.25
C LYS A 102 11.29 -17.79 -27.85
N GLU A 103 12.31 -18.23 -27.13
CA GLU A 103 12.17 -18.66 -25.74
C GLU A 103 11.83 -17.49 -24.82
N GLN A 104 12.48 -16.33 -24.96
CA GLN A 104 12.20 -15.11 -24.21
C GLN A 104 10.76 -14.63 -24.43
N GLU A 105 10.27 -14.58 -25.68
CA GLU A 105 8.87 -14.22 -25.97
C GLU A 105 7.85 -15.19 -25.34
N LYS A 106 8.18 -16.48 -25.32
CA LYS A 106 7.34 -17.51 -24.70
C LYS A 106 7.35 -17.41 -23.17
N GLN A 107 8.51 -17.15 -22.57
CA GLN A 107 8.67 -16.91 -21.13
C GLN A 107 7.91 -15.65 -20.70
N GLU A 108 8.07 -14.52 -21.40
CA GLU A 108 7.36 -13.28 -21.11
C GLU A 108 5.82 -13.43 -21.17
N LYS A 109 5.31 -14.20 -22.13
CA LYS A 109 3.87 -14.51 -22.20
C LYS A 109 3.42 -15.42 -21.06
N ALA A 110 4.22 -16.41 -20.69
CA ALA A 110 3.92 -17.30 -19.57
C ALA A 110 3.94 -16.55 -18.23
N GLU A 111 4.91 -15.65 -18.01
CA GLU A 111 5.00 -14.81 -16.82
C GLU A 111 3.82 -13.84 -16.70
N LYS A 112 3.45 -13.16 -17.79
CA LYS A 112 2.25 -12.30 -17.83
C LYS A 112 0.97 -13.10 -17.51
N LEU A 113 0.86 -14.30 -18.01
CA LEU A 113 -0.29 -15.18 -17.74
C LEU A 113 -0.29 -15.62 -16.27
N MET A 114 0.85 -16.07 -15.75
CA MET A 114 1.00 -16.47 -14.34
C MET A 114 0.72 -15.31 -13.39
N MET A 115 1.26 -14.12 -13.67
CA MET A 115 0.99 -12.93 -12.87
C MET A 115 -0.50 -12.57 -12.88
N THR A 116 -1.13 -12.58 -14.06
CA THR A 116 -2.58 -12.31 -14.17
C THR A 116 -3.40 -13.34 -13.39
N ALA A 117 -3.09 -14.62 -13.53
CA ALA A 117 -3.76 -15.70 -12.81
C ALA A 117 -3.59 -15.54 -11.29
N THR A 118 -2.37 -15.24 -10.82
CA THR A 118 -2.06 -15.00 -9.40
C THR A 118 -2.88 -13.83 -8.85
N VAL A 119 -2.97 -12.72 -9.58
CA VAL A 119 -3.78 -11.55 -9.17
C VAL A 119 -5.26 -11.94 -9.10
N CYS A 120 -5.79 -12.62 -10.11
CA CYS A 120 -7.20 -13.07 -10.11
C CYS A 120 -7.51 -14.00 -8.94
N ILE A 121 -6.66 -14.99 -8.69
CA ILE A 121 -6.81 -15.93 -7.55
C ILE A 121 -6.74 -15.16 -6.23
N SER A 122 -5.80 -14.24 -6.07
CA SER A 122 -5.64 -13.42 -4.86
C SER A 122 -6.89 -12.57 -4.59
N VAL A 123 -7.49 -11.97 -5.62
CA VAL A 123 -8.74 -11.20 -5.50
C VAL A 123 -9.89 -12.10 -5.07
N VAL A 124 -10.04 -13.27 -5.68
CA VAL A 124 -11.09 -14.24 -5.29
C VAL A 124 -10.92 -14.70 -3.84
N LEU A 125 -9.69 -15.03 -3.43
CA LEU A 125 -9.38 -15.40 -2.05
C LEU A 125 -9.65 -14.25 -1.08
N ALA A 126 -9.29 -13.02 -1.42
CA ALA A 126 -9.55 -11.85 -0.58
C ALA A 126 -11.05 -11.59 -0.40
N VAL A 127 -11.85 -11.68 -1.49
CA VAL A 127 -13.32 -11.58 -1.40
C VAL A 127 -13.88 -12.73 -0.56
N GLY A 128 -13.41 -13.95 -0.77
CA GLY A 128 -13.81 -15.12 0.03
C GLY A 128 -13.52 -14.93 1.52
N LEU A 129 -12.29 -14.50 1.87
CA LEU A 129 -11.85 -14.36 3.25
C LEU A 129 -12.51 -13.17 3.97
N PHE A 130 -12.58 -11.99 3.32
CA PHE A 130 -13.02 -10.76 4.00
C PHE A 130 -14.49 -10.40 3.78
N MET A 131 -15.17 -11.06 2.85
CA MET A 131 -16.56 -10.75 2.55
C MET A 131 -17.48 -11.97 2.74
N VAL A 132 -17.13 -13.12 2.19
CA VAL A 132 -17.98 -14.33 2.26
C VAL A 132 -17.84 -15.04 3.62
N LEU A 133 -16.63 -15.30 4.07
CA LEU A 133 -16.38 -16.04 5.31
C LEU A 133 -17.01 -15.40 6.56
N PRO A 134 -16.86 -14.07 6.82
CA PRO A 134 -17.52 -13.42 7.95
C PRO A 134 -19.04 -13.59 7.94
N TYR A 135 -19.65 -13.42 6.74
CA TYR A 135 -21.07 -13.61 6.57
C TYR A 135 -21.52 -15.04 6.84
N VAL A 136 -20.82 -16.05 6.30
CA VAL A 136 -21.12 -17.46 6.50
C VAL A 136 -21.01 -17.81 7.97
N LEU A 137 -19.92 -17.46 8.65
CA LEU A 137 -19.72 -17.73 10.07
C LEU A 137 -20.81 -17.09 10.94
N ALA A 138 -21.13 -15.82 10.69
CA ALA A 138 -22.19 -15.13 11.43
C ALA A 138 -23.57 -15.73 11.16
N SER A 139 -23.84 -16.15 9.92
CA SER A 139 -25.13 -16.73 9.53
C SER A 139 -25.45 -18.07 10.22
N LEU A 140 -24.43 -18.79 10.71
CA LEU A 140 -24.63 -20.00 11.50
C LEU A 140 -25.44 -19.74 12.78
N LEU A 141 -25.37 -18.53 13.32
CA LEU A 141 -26.15 -18.12 14.49
C LEU A 141 -27.66 -18.15 14.25
N LYS A 142 -28.13 -18.06 13.00
CA LYS A 142 -29.55 -18.19 12.63
C LYS A 142 -30.12 -19.55 13.03
N ARG A 143 -29.29 -20.60 13.04
CA ARG A 143 -29.69 -21.93 13.51
C ARG A 143 -30.07 -21.94 14.99
N PHE A 144 -29.60 -20.95 15.74
CA PHE A 144 -29.87 -20.79 17.17
C PHE A 144 -30.91 -19.67 17.44
N GLY A 145 -31.64 -19.23 16.41
CA GLY A 145 -32.69 -18.23 16.54
C GLY A 145 -32.21 -16.78 16.60
N ALA A 146 -30.94 -16.49 16.20
CA ALA A 146 -30.42 -15.13 16.19
C ALA A 146 -31.16 -14.25 15.18
N THR A 147 -31.41 -12.98 15.56
CA THR A 147 -31.98 -11.97 14.68
C THR A 147 -31.02 -11.55 13.59
N GLU A 148 -31.51 -11.02 12.46
CA GLU A 148 -30.67 -10.49 11.37
C GLU A 148 -29.71 -9.40 11.87
N THR A 149 -30.16 -8.55 12.79
CA THR A 149 -29.35 -7.50 13.40
C THR A 149 -28.16 -8.08 14.18
N LEU A 150 -28.40 -9.13 15.00
CA LEU A 150 -27.32 -9.80 15.73
C LEU A 150 -26.33 -10.47 14.79
N VAL A 151 -26.82 -11.14 13.75
CA VAL A 151 -25.98 -11.75 12.71
C VAL A 151 -25.09 -10.70 12.05
N THR A 152 -25.63 -9.54 11.66
CA THR A 152 -24.87 -8.46 11.04
C THR A 152 -23.83 -7.85 11.99
N PHE A 153 -24.18 -7.73 13.28
CA PHE A 153 -23.21 -7.27 14.29
C PHE A 153 -22.05 -8.26 14.46
N VAL A 154 -22.36 -9.56 14.57
CA VAL A 154 -21.32 -10.59 14.68
C VAL A 154 -20.49 -10.68 13.41
N GLU A 155 -21.09 -10.54 12.22
CA GLU A 155 -20.36 -10.43 10.95
C GLU A 155 -19.35 -9.27 10.98
N ALA A 156 -19.74 -8.10 11.50
CA ALA A 156 -18.85 -6.95 11.62
C ALA A 156 -17.67 -7.24 12.56
N VAL A 157 -17.93 -7.86 13.72
CA VAL A 157 -16.87 -8.24 14.68
C VAL A 157 -15.90 -9.26 14.08
N VAL A 158 -16.43 -10.29 13.41
CA VAL A 158 -15.59 -11.31 12.73
C VAL A 158 -14.75 -10.68 11.64
N LYS A 159 -15.31 -9.77 10.85
CA LYS A 159 -14.58 -9.06 9.79
C LYS A 159 -13.41 -8.24 10.35
N ILE A 160 -13.64 -7.50 11.44
CA ILE A 160 -12.58 -6.73 12.12
C ILE A 160 -11.51 -7.68 12.66
N ALA A 161 -11.91 -8.76 13.33
CA ALA A 161 -10.99 -9.73 13.91
C ALA A 161 -10.12 -10.41 12.83
N LEU A 162 -10.72 -10.83 11.71
CA LEU A 162 -10.00 -11.41 10.58
C LEU A 162 -9.02 -10.40 9.96
N PHE A 163 -9.43 -9.16 9.77
CA PHE A 163 -8.55 -8.13 9.23
C PHE A 163 -7.36 -7.85 10.16
N LEU A 164 -7.60 -7.62 11.44
CA LEU A 164 -6.53 -7.37 12.40
C LEU A 164 -5.62 -8.60 12.58
N GLY A 165 -6.21 -9.80 12.60
CA GLY A 165 -5.46 -11.05 12.62
C GLY A 165 -4.57 -11.22 11.39
N TYR A 166 -5.09 -10.96 10.20
CA TYR A 166 -4.33 -10.96 8.96
C TYR A 166 -3.17 -9.95 9.02
N MET A 167 -3.44 -8.69 9.40
CA MET A 167 -2.41 -7.65 9.52
C MET A 167 -1.33 -8.04 10.53
N PHE A 168 -1.73 -8.65 11.65
CA PHE A 168 -0.79 -9.15 12.64
C PHE A 168 0.08 -10.28 12.09
N LEU A 169 -0.50 -11.25 11.38
CA LEU A 169 0.23 -12.38 10.80
C LEU A 169 1.26 -11.91 9.76
N ILE A 170 0.84 -11.07 8.78
CA ILE A 170 1.77 -10.57 7.76
C ILE A 170 2.88 -9.71 8.37
N SER A 171 2.59 -8.96 9.45
CA SER A 171 3.61 -8.14 10.13
C SER A 171 4.72 -8.97 10.80
N ARG A 172 4.54 -10.29 10.90
CA ARG A 172 5.53 -11.22 11.45
C ARG A 172 6.41 -11.86 10.38
N MET A 173 6.04 -11.78 9.12
CA MET A 173 6.83 -12.31 8.01
C MET A 173 8.07 -11.43 7.81
N LYS A 174 9.27 -12.04 7.70
CA LYS A 174 10.54 -11.30 7.62
C LYS A 174 10.62 -10.37 6.40
N ASP A 175 10.19 -10.85 5.24
CA ASP A 175 10.22 -10.09 3.99
C ASP A 175 9.27 -8.87 4.08
N ILE A 176 8.07 -9.06 4.63
CA ILE A 176 7.12 -7.97 4.86
C ILE A 176 7.63 -6.98 5.92
N GLN A 177 8.37 -7.44 6.94
CA GLN A 177 8.95 -6.53 7.92
C GLN A 177 9.95 -5.56 7.29
N ARG A 178 10.74 -6.02 6.32
CA ARG A 178 11.67 -5.18 5.58
C ARG A 178 10.93 -4.11 4.75
N THR A 179 9.91 -4.51 4.01
CA THR A 179 9.02 -3.56 3.29
C THR A 179 8.38 -2.55 4.26
N PHE A 180 8.00 -2.98 5.46
CA PHE A 180 7.45 -2.08 6.49
C PHE A 180 8.51 -1.13 7.09
N MET A 181 9.80 -1.47 7.04
CA MET A 181 10.88 -0.55 7.40
C MET A 181 11.05 0.55 6.34
N TYR A 182 11.03 0.21 5.06
CA TYR A 182 11.01 1.19 3.97
C TYR A 182 9.79 2.10 4.03
N HIS A 183 8.60 1.55 4.27
CA HIS A 183 7.39 2.35 4.50
C HIS A 183 7.52 3.28 5.73
N GLY A 184 8.22 2.82 6.77
CA GLY A 184 8.57 3.65 7.91
C GLY A 184 9.51 4.81 7.55
N SER A 185 10.51 4.58 6.68
CA SER A 185 11.44 5.61 6.22
C SER A 185 10.73 6.69 5.38
N GLU A 186 9.80 6.29 4.51
CA GLU A 186 8.95 7.22 3.75
C GLU A 186 8.16 8.15 4.65
N HIS A 187 7.47 7.60 5.66
CA HIS A 187 6.73 8.40 6.64
C HIS A 187 7.62 9.36 7.44
N LYS A 188 8.81 8.89 7.84
CA LYS A 188 9.76 9.71 8.57
C LYS A 188 10.28 10.87 7.72
N CYS A 189 10.57 10.67 6.43
CA CYS A 189 10.95 11.73 5.50
C CYS A 189 9.85 12.79 5.38
N ILE A 190 8.59 12.36 5.15
CA ILE A 190 7.45 13.28 5.03
C ILE A 190 7.25 14.07 6.34
N ASN A 191 7.25 13.39 7.49
CA ASN A 191 7.09 14.04 8.79
C ASN A 191 8.25 14.99 9.11
N CYS A 192 9.47 14.68 8.71
CA CYS A 192 10.64 15.55 8.86
C CYS A 192 10.40 16.89 8.14
N ILE A 193 10.01 16.84 6.88
CA ILE A 193 9.72 18.02 6.06
C ILE A 193 8.52 18.80 6.61
N GLU A 194 7.42 18.14 6.95
CA GLU A 194 6.20 18.76 7.51
C GLU A 194 6.46 19.41 8.89
N GLN A 195 7.50 18.96 9.59
CA GLN A 195 7.95 19.61 10.84
C GLN A 195 8.90 20.79 10.61
N GLY A 196 9.24 21.12 9.37
CA GLY A 196 10.19 22.19 9.04
C GLY A 196 11.63 21.84 9.39
N LEU A 197 11.97 20.55 9.48
CA LEU A 197 13.32 20.08 9.72
C LEU A 197 14.04 19.88 8.38
N GLU A 198 15.35 20.03 8.41
CA GLU A 198 16.20 19.71 7.27
C GLU A 198 16.15 18.21 6.95
N LEU A 199 15.99 17.85 5.68
CA LEU A 199 15.92 16.48 5.24
C LEU A 199 17.33 15.86 5.20
N ASN A 200 17.73 15.29 6.32
CA ASN A 200 18.96 14.53 6.49
C ASN A 200 18.69 13.28 7.35
N VAL A 201 19.59 12.32 7.33
CA VAL A 201 19.42 11.03 8.00
C VAL A 201 19.14 11.21 9.49
N GLU A 202 19.84 12.14 10.17
CA GLU A 202 19.70 12.35 11.60
C GLU A 202 18.30 12.84 11.97
N ASN A 203 17.78 13.86 11.27
CA ASN A 203 16.46 14.43 11.54
C ASN A 203 15.34 13.47 11.14
N VAL A 204 15.51 12.77 10.02
CA VAL A 204 14.56 11.75 9.55
C VAL A 204 14.47 10.61 10.57
N MET A 205 15.59 10.11 11.09
CA MET A 205 15.60 9.04 12.10
C MET A 205 14.88 9.45 13.39
N LYS A 206 14.91 10.74 13.76
CA LYS A 206 14.18 11.28 14.94
C LYS A 206 12.69 11.51 14.68
N SER A 207 12.27 11.59 13.42
CA SER A 207 10.89 11.87 13.02
C SER A 207 9.96 10.67 13.23
N SER A 208 8.64 10.95 13.32
CA SER A 208 7.63 9.90 13.52
C SER A 208 7.47 9.02 12.27
N ARG A 209 7.30 7.70 12.47
CA ARG A 209 6.90 6.76 11.43
C ARG A 209 5.39 6.66 11.22
N GLN A 210 4.59 7.43 11.96
CA GLN A 210 3.13 7.47 11.80
C GLN A 210 2.72 8.72 11.04
N HIS A 211 1.90 8.57 10.00
CA HIS A 211 1.44 9.69 9.17
C HIS A 211 -0.07 9.58 8.90
N LYS A 212 -0.80 10.71 9.02
CA LYS A 212 -2.28 10.72 8.94
C LYS A 212 -2.83 10.33 7.57
N ARG A 213 -2.08 10.53 6.48
CA ARG A 213 -2.52 10.27 5.09
C ARG A 213 -1.99 8.97 4.51
N CYS A 214 -1.75 7.97 5.34
CA CYS A 214 -1.20 6.69 4.92
C CYS A 214 -2.27 5.75 4.33
N GLY A 215 -1.87 4.99 3.29
CA GLY A 215 -2.71 3.98 2.64
C GLY A 215 -3.15 2.84 3.55
N THR A 216 -2.36 2.46 4.57
CA THR A 216 -2.76 1.42 5.53
C THR A 216 -3.88 1.87 6.46
N SER A 217 -3.91 3.16 6.85
CA SER A 217 -5.07 3.75 7.53
C SER A 217 -6.31 3.76 6.64
N PHE A 218 -6.14 3.95 5.33
CA PHE A 218 -7.23 3.87 4.36
C PHE A 218 -7.91 2.50 4.37
N LEU A 219 -7.16 1.39 4.44
CA LEU A 219 -7.73 0.04 4.52
C LEU A 219 -8.63 -0.12 5.76
N LEU A 220 -8.23 0.42 6.91
CA LEU A 220 -9.08 0.39 8.11
C LEU A 220 -10.37 1.19 7.90
N TYR A 221 -10.30 2.37 7.29
CA TYR A 221 -11.51 3.16 7.02
C TYR A 221 -12.42 2.49 6.00
N VAL A 222 -11.87 1.88 4.95
CA VAL A 222 -12.64 1.06 4.01
C VAL A 222 -13.39 -0.04 4.75
N MET A 223 -12.75 -0.71 5.71
CA MET A 223 -13.41 -1.74 6.51
C MET A 223 -14.53 -1.15 7.39
N VAL A 224 -14.28 -0.07 8.13
CA VAL A 224 -15.27 0.57 9.00
C VAL A 224 -16.47 1.09 8.18
N VAL A 225 -16.19 1.82 7.09
CA VAL A 225 -17.22 2.33 6.19
C VAL A 225 -18.01 1.18 5.56
N SER A 226 -17.34 0.06 5.19
CA SER A 226 -18.03 -1.11 4.65
C SER A 226 -19.01 -1.71 5.65
N ILE A 227 -18.67 -1.76 6.94
CA ILE A 227 -19.56 -2.26 8.00
C ILE A 227 -20.81 -1.38 8.06
N ILE A 228 -20.65 -0.06 8.07
CA ILE A 228 -21.78 0.88 8.11
C ILE A 228 -22.69 0.67 6.88
N PHE A 229 -22.12 0.63 5.68
CA PHE A 229 -22.92 0.42 4.47
C PHE A 229 -23.58 -0.97 4.42
N HIS A 230 -22.88 -2.01 4.90
CA HIS A 230 -23.43 -3.36 4.92
C HIS A 230 -24.60 -3.51 5.90
N PHE A 231 -24.69 -2.64 6.90
CA PHE A 231 -25.83 -2.64 7.82
C PHE A 231 -27.16 -2.31 7.11
N PHE A 232 -27.11 -1.52 6.03
CA PHE A 232 -28.31 -1.24 5.21
C PHE A 232 -28.84 -2.50 4.48
N PHE A 233 -28.01 -3.52 4.32
CA PHE A 233 -28.44 -4.78 3.69
C PHE A 233 -29.04 -5.79 4.68
N VAL A 234 -29.24 -5.43 5.95
CA VAL A 234 -29.90 -6.29 6.94
C VAL A 234 -31.29 -6.71 6.47
N PHE A 235 -32.00 -5.79 5.81
CA PHE A 235 -33.37 -6.01 5.35
C PHE A 235 -33.48 -6.73 3.99
N VAL A 236 -32.35 -7.06 3.35
CA VAL A 236 -32.34 -7.77 2.07
C VAL A 236 -32.29 -9.29 2.34
N PRO A 237 -33.41 -10.03 2.08
CA PRO A 237 -33.52 -11.45 2.47
C PRO A 237 -32.69 -12.38 1.58
N PHE A 238 -32.50 -12.03 0.30
CA PHE A 238 -31.84 -12.90 -0.68
C PHE A 238 -30.32 -12.79 -0.60
N PHE A 239 -29.63 -13.92 -0.38
CA PHE A 239 -28.17 -14.02 -0.28
C PHE A 239 -27.46 -13.39 -1.47
N TRP A 240 -27.80 -13.80 -2.68
CA TRP A 240 -27.12 -13.33 -3.90
C TRP A 240 -27.30 -11.83 -4.15
N VAL A 241 -28.51 -11.30 -3.88
CA VAL A 241 -28.78 -9.86 -3.99
C VAL A 241 -27.96 -9.10 -2.96
N ARG A 242 -27.85 -9.60 -1.76
CA ARG A 242 -27.03 -9.03 -0.69
C ARG A 242 -25.54 -9.03 -1.07
N MET A 243 -25.01 -10.14 -1.60
CA MET A 243 -23.61 -10.25 -2.00
C MET A 243 -23.30 -9.33 -3.20
N LEU A 244 -24.15 -9.34 -4.23
CA LEU A 244 -23.96 -8.48 -5.39
C LEU A 244 -24.04 -6.99 -5.01
N GLY A 245 -25.02 -6.62 -4.19
CA GLY A 245 -25.16 -5.25 -3.69
C GLY A 245 -23.93 -4.78 -2.91
N ARG A 246 -23.37 -5.63 -2.04
CA ARG A 246 -22.15 -5.33 -1.29
C ARG A 246 -20.94 -5.18 -2.21
N LEU A 247 -20.83 -6.00 -3.25
CA LEU A 247 -19.76 -5.92 -4.24
C LEU A 247 -19.84 -4.62 -5.05
N LEU A 248 -21.04 -4.25 -5.49
CA LEU A 248 -21.28 -2.99 -6.23
C LEU A 248 -21.02 -1.74 -5.39
N LEU A 249 -21.08 -1.86 -4.05
CA LEU A 249 -20.74 -0.75 -3.14
C LEU A 249 -19.24 -0.55 -2.92
N ILE A 250 -18.39 -1.49 -3.31
CA ILE A 250 -16.92 -1.36 -3.08
C ILE A 250 -16.37 -0.02 -3.59
N PRO A 251 -16.67 0.44 -4.82
CA PRO A 251 -16.17 1.73 -5.28
C PRO A 251 -16.66 2.90 -4.43
N VAL A 252 -17.91 2.87 -3.99
CA VAL A 252 -18.50 3.94 -3.13
C VAL A 252 -17.80 3.95 -1.77
N ILE A 253 -17.63 2.78 -1.16
CA ILE A 253 -16.93 2.61 0.12
C ILE A 253 -15.50 3.13 0.02
N ALA A 254 -14.78 2.76 -1.02
CA ALA A 254 -13.42 3.24 -1.26
C ALA A 254 -13.38 4.77 -1.44
N GLY A 255 -14.30 5.32 -2.21
CA GLY A 255 -14.39 6.76 -2.43
C GLY A 255 -14.68 7.53 -1.14
N VAL A 256 -15.67 7.11 -0.35
CA VAL A 256 -16.00 7.74 0.94
C VAL A 256 -14.81 7.65 1.92
N SER A 257 -14.15 6.50 1.99
CA SER A 257 -12.98 6.31 2.85
C SER A 257 -11.82 7.21 2.45
N TYR A 258 -11.63 7.41 1.15
CA TYR A 258 -10.61 8.33 0.63
C TYR A 258 -10.91 9.79 1.02
N GLU A 259 -12.15 10.24 0.85
CA GLU A 259 -12.53 11.60 1.25
C GLU A 259 -12.32 11.80 2.76
N PHE A 260 -12.65 10.80 3.57
CA PHE A 260 -12.42 10.85 5.00
C PHE A 260 -10.93 11.01 5.34
N ILE A 261 -10.04 10.23 4.72
CA ILE A 261 -8.58 10.31 5.01
C ILE A 261 -7.99 11.64 4.54
N GLN A 262 -8.47 12.19 3.43
CA GLN A 262 -8.08 13.52 2.96
C GLN A 262 -8.51 14.61 3.94
N TRP A 263 -9.71 14.52 4.46
CA TRP A 263 -10.23 15.43 5.46
C TRP A 263 -9.46 15.30 6.79
N ALA A 264 -9.23 14.07 7.25
CA ALA A 264 -8.48 13.77 8.46
C ALA A 264 -7.04 14.29 8.41
N GLY A 265 -6.40 14.22 7.24
CA GLY A 265 -5.04 14.71 7.03
C GLY A 265 -4.89 16.24 7.10
N ARG A 266 -5.98 16.98 6.87
CA ARG A 266 -5.99 18.46 6.84
C ARG A 266 -6.63 19.08 8.09
N SER A 267 -7.32 18.27 8.90
CA SER A 267 -8.12 18.76 10.03
C SER A 267 -7.35 18.69 11.33
N SER A 268 -7.42 19.78 12.10
CA SER A 268 -7.00 19.86 13.50
C SER A 268 -8.17 19.65 14.47
N ASN A 269 -9.40 19.40 13.96
CA ASN A 269 -10.58 19.19 14.80
C ASN A 269 -10.37 17.99 15.75
N PRO A 270 -10.60 18.14 17.07
CA PRO A 270 -10.39 17.08 18.07
C PRO A 270 -11.15 15.78 17.74
N VAL A 271 -12.38 15.88 17.22
CA VAL A 271 -13.19 14.70 16.85
C VAL A 271 -12.54 13.94 15.69
N VAL A 272 -12.09 14.66 14.66
CA VAL A 272 -11.42 14.06 13.50
C VAL A 272 -10.08 13.43 13.91
N CYS A 273 -9.33 14.13 14.77
CA CYS A 273 -8.09 13.59 15.34
C CYS A 273 -8.34 12.33 16.17
N PHE A 274 -9.43 12.29 16.95
CA PHE A 274 -9.81 11.09 17.70
C PHE A 274 -10.16 9.92 16.76
N LEU A 275 -10.98 10.17 15.73
CA LEU A 275 -11.35 9.16 14.73
C LEU A 275 -10.15 8.67 13.91
N SER A 276 -9.08 9.45 13.82
CA SER A 276 -7.84 9.05 13.13
C SER A 276 -6.95 8.12 13.96
N LYS A 277 -7.10 8.10 15.30
CA LYS A 277 -6.25 7.29 16.20
C LYS A 277 -6.21 5.79 15.87
N PRO A 278 -7.34 5.11 15.54
CA PRO A 278 -7.29 3.69 15.17
C PRO A 278 -6.45 3.44 13.93
N GLY A 279 -6.53 4.32 12.91
CA GLY A 279 -5.68 4.24 11.71
C GLY A 279 -4.19 4.40 12.03
N LEU A 280 -3.84 5.37 12.87
CA LEU A 280 -2.47 5.54 13.36
C LEU A 280 -1.99 4.37 14.21
N ALA A 281 -2.88 3.77 15.02
CA ALA A 281 -2.54 2.57 15.80
C ALA A 281 -2.25 1.36 14.91
N LEU A 282 -3.00 1.18 13.82
CA LEU A 282 -2.74 0.14 12.83
C LEU A 282 -1.36 0.28 12.18
N GLN A 283 -0.90 1.52 11.95
CA GLN A 283 0.43 1.77 11.38
C GLN A 283 1.57 1.23 12.24
N LYS A 284 1.37 1.06 13.56
CA LYS A 284 2.39 0.39 14.43
C LYS A 284 2.69 -1.04 13.98
N LEU A 285 1.74 -1.70 13.31
CA LEU A 285 1.95 -3.03 12.71
C LEU A 285 2.55 -2.95 11.31
N THR A 286 2.21 -1.91 10.54
CA THR A 286 2.52 -1.78 9.11
C THR A 286 3.67 -0.81 8.79
N THR A 287 4.28 -0.22 9.82
CA THR A 287 5.52 0.53 9.73
C THR A 287 6.48 0.04 10.80
N LYS A 288 7.71 -0.20 10.42
CA LYS A 288 8.81 -0.58 11.33
C LYS A 288 9.84 0.54 11.40
N GLU A 289 10.71 0.49 12.41
CA GLU A 289 11.83 1.42 12.51
C GLU A 289 12.85 1.09 11.42
N PRO A 290 13.14 2.04 10.49
CA PRO A 290 14.10 1.81 9.42
C PRO A 290 15.53 1.89 9.93
N THR A 291 16.45 1.32 9.17
CA THR A 291 17.89 1.54 9.34
C THR A 291 18.33 2.83 8.63
N PRO A 292 19.47 3.45 8.99
CA PRO A 292 19.93 4.67 8.35
C PRO A 292 20.12 4.55 6.82
N ASP A 293 20.57 3.40 6.34
CA ASP A 293 20.74 3.10 4.92
C ASP A 293 19.41 3.10 4.15
N MET A 294 18.32 2.61 4.76
CA MET A 294 16.97 2.69 4.17
C MET A 294 16.46 4.13 4.12
N VAL A 295 16.81 4.94 5.12
CA VAL A 295 16.47 6.37 5.14
C VAL A 295 17.18 7.12 4.02
N GLU A 296 18.44 6.80 3.69
CA GLU A 296 19.15 7.39 2.55
C GLU A 296 18.41 7.15 1.23
N VAL A 297 17.91 5.93 1.00
CA VAL A 297 17.11 5.59 -0.19
C VAL A 297 15.83 6.42 -0.24
N ALA A 298 15.14 6.57 0.90
CA ALA A 298 13.93 7.37 0.97
C ALA A 298 14.18 8.87 0.73
N ILE A 299 15.29 9.42 1.26
CA ILE A 299 15.72 10.80 1.00
C ILE A 299 15.98 11.00 -0.49
N ALA A 300 16.74 10.11 -1.14
CA ALA A 300 17.03 10.18 -2.56
C ALA A 300 15.74 10.16 -3.42
N ALA A 301 14.75 9.33 -3.06
CA ALA A 301 13.46 9.30 -3.73
C ALA A 301 12.67 10.62 -3.58
N VAL A 302 12.70 11.23 -2.39
CA VAL A 302 12.06 12.53 -2.13
C VAL A 302 12.71 13.63 -2.96
N GLU A 303 14.04 13.74 -2.90
CA GLU A 303 14.81 14.79 -3.60
C GLU A 303 14.65 14.73 -5.12
N ALA A 304 14.42 13.54 -5.68
CA ALA A 304 14.18 13.37 -7.10
C ALA A 304 12.87 14.02 -7.59
N VAL A 305 11.85 14.13 -6.75
CA VAL A 305 10.51 14.62 -7.15
C VAL A 305 10.08 15.90 -6.45
N PHE A 306 10.74 16.28 -5.35
CA PHE A 306 10.33 17.40 -4.51
C PHE A 306 11.52 18.21 -4.02
N ASP A 307 11.55 19.49 -4.40
CA ASP A 307 12.44 20.47 -3.79
C ASP A 307 11.88 20.87 -2.42
N TRP A 308 12.39 20.21 -1.38
CA TRP A 308 11.91 20.35 -0.04
C TRP A 308 12.38 21.61 0.68
N LYS A 309 13.48 22.26 0.21
CA LYS A 309 14.11 23.40 0.91
C LYS A 309 13.20 24.61 1.03
N PRO A 310 12.55 25.10 -0.05
CA PRO A 310 11.61 26.21 0.07
C PRO A 310 10.41 25.90 0.96
N TYR A 311 9.92 24.68 0.91
CA TYR A 311 8.80 24.25 1.76
C TYR A 311 9.16 24.24 3.25
N VAL A 312 10.33 23.74 3.62
CA VAL A 312 10.83 23.73 5.00
C VAL A 312 11.00 25.16 5.51
N GLU A 313 11.52 26.08 4.69
CA GLU A 313 11.63 27.49 5.04
C GLU A 313 10.26 28.15 5.28
N GLU A 314 9.27 27.85 4.44
CA GLU A 314 7.89 28.33 4.60
C GLU A 314 7.30 27.84 5.93
N VAL A 315 7.40 26.53 6.23
CA VAL A 315 6.91 25.94 7.48
C VAL A 315 7.59 26.56 8.70
N ARG A 316 8.89 26.87 8.65
CA ARG A 316 9.61 27.53 9.73
C ARG A 316 9.08 28.96 9.97
N ARG A 317 8.90 29.75 8.91
CA ARG A 317 8.34 31.11 9.01
C ARG A 317 6.92 31.11 9.58
N GLU A 318 6.08 30.16 9.17
CA GLU A 318 4.73 30.04 9.71
C GLU A 318 4.73 29.74 11.23
N LYS A 319 5.64 28.90 11.68
CA LYS A 319 5.78 28.57 13.12
C LYS A 319 6.32 29.75 13.94
N GLU A 320 7.27 30.48 13.39
CA GLU A 320 7.83 31.68 14.02
C GLU A 320 6.81 32.83 14.10
N GLY A 321 5.92 32.96 13.10
CA GLY A 321 4.85 33.94 13.08
C GLY A 321 3.64 33.60 13.97
N GLN A 322 3.55 32.38 14.53
CA GLN A 322 2.50 31.92 15.43
C GLN A 322 2.94 31.92 16.92
N SER A 323 4.21 32.13 17.19
CA SER A 323 4.80 32.25 18.55
C SER A 323 4.85 33.70 18.99
#